data_659b00cd0ed705decce722a7e7554437
#
_entry.id   659b00cd0ed705decce722a7e7554437
#
_cell.length_a   1.000
_cell.length_b   1.000
_cell.length_c   1.000
_cell.angle_alpha   90.00
_cell.angle_beta   90.00
_cell.angle_gamma   90.00
#
_symmetry.space_group_name_H-M   'P 1'
#
loop_
_entity.id
_entity.type
_entity.pdbx_description
1 polymer ?
#
loop_
_entity_poly.entity_id
_entity_poly.type
_entity_poly.pdbx_seq_one_letter_code
_entity_poly.pdbx_strand_id
1 'polypeptide(L)'
;MLLTLLLAACYDYEQDVTTEEQPVDILSRFNAEGKAWLSLNIGLPDNMTRTYFSDGDGIEYAIKTLTLVLFRGESTDTEDELTVASIYDVSYTPQMDSHQQITHHSTTTVQITDRNIRNSDKLYLLAIANASPNISEGDRFSNVKTLTLSSLTTEIGGPKYFVMTNAPLTSASDGTGSVTVLAEIDPSFFAATEADALAAPACYVYLERAAAKVTTKLANGLNMHVKGNMYISFEESDFQYSLFNYNMTSNLIRQMDATWLPYNSTARRFVEQVPLPNLKYRTYWAKDLNYSAEPDNTGMKAWKAMGESDYCAENTFDVDHMQDDCTTSVLVRLQLNNGSDFYTTNVTGSDIIFQPPSYELTEEGTSASESFVRRRSNVVTYDGTNIATIDDYMRTWLMETNKDFRDWVNKYAAGEVKHVVITLTHDASTGIATVSSVTQTARTSGDGVTDFASLNLVSYFANNISLRFYADGYCYYRVLIRHFDDTPTQTPWSSAESMTGNTTAQVYSGNEASYLGRYGMVRNNWYNISINSVTHVGSPIIPPLTTDADDKVEQLLNATLQISGWEGHDQDL
;
A
#
# COMPACT_ATOMS: atom_id res chain seq x y z
N MET A 1 -52.11 -53.15 -15.20
CA MET A 1 -51.03 -52.14 -15.28
C MET A 1 -51.20 -51.19 -14.08
N LEU A 2 -50.39 -51.45 -13.07
CA LEU A 2 -50.53 -50.87 -11.70
C LEU A 2 -49.96 -49.49 -11.65
N LEU A 3 -50.75 -48.52 -11.22
CA LEU A 3 -50.38 -47.15 -10.93
C LEU A 3 -50.16 -47.04 -9.42
N THR A 4 -48.91 -46.93 -8.98
CA THR A 4 -48.57 -46.75 -7.57
C THR A 4 -48.55 -45.26 -7.29
N LEU A 5 -49.50 -44.77 -6.49
CA LEU A 5 -49.49 -43.45 -5.85
C LEU A 5 -48.50 -43.49 -4.69
N LEU A 6 -47.48 -42.64 -4.76
CA LEU A 6 -46.66 -42.25 -3.60
C LEU A 6 -47.32 -41.05 -2.93
N LEU A 7 -47.89 -41.26 -1.77
CA LEU A 7 -48.29 -40.24 -0.82
C LEU A 7 -47.05 -39.69 -0.13
N ALA A 8 -46.68 -38.44 -0.42
CA ALA A 8 -45.75 -37.69 0.40
C ALA A 8 -46.49 -37.24 1.66
N ALA A 9 -46.14 -37.81 2.78
CA ALA A 9 -46.55 -37.31 4.08
C ALA A 9 -45.76 -36.03 4.39
N CYS A 10 -46.43 -34.86 4.37
CA CYS A 10 -45.98 -33.68 5.05
C CYS A 10 -46.02 -33.97 6.55
N TYR A 11 -44.88 -34.06 7.15
CA TYR A 11 -44.77 -33.94 8.60
C TYR A 11 -44.72 -32.43 8.92
N ASP A 12 -45.85 -31.89 9.36
CA ASP A 12 -45.89 -30.65 10.12
C ASP A 12 -45.23 -30.92 11.45
N TYR A 13 -44.01 -30.44 11.59
CA TYR A 13 -43.33 -30.34 12.86
C TYR A 13 -43.49 -28.91 13.37
N GLU A 14 -44.74 -28.56 13.74
CA GLU A 14 -44.95 -27.48 14.69
C GLU A 14 -44.65 -28.03 16.09
N GLN A 15 -43.40 -27.99 16.49
CA GLN A 15 -43.06 -27.91 17.89
C GLN A 15 -42.75 -26.44 18.21
N ASP A 16 -43.79 -25.74 18.56
CA ASP A 16 -43.74 -24.55 19.37
C ASP A 16 -43.27 -24.93 20.77
N VAL A 17 -41.97 -25.21 20.91
CA VAL A 17 -41.31 -25.27 22.20
C VAL A 17 -40.65 -23.93 22.37
N THR A 18 -41.44 -22.93 22.75
CA THR A 18 -40.91 -21.82 23.55
C THR A 18 -40.51 -22.37 24.91
N THR A 19 -39.43 -23.11 24.96
CA THR A 19 -38.63 -23.16 26.18
C THR A 19 -38.08 -21.74 26.29
N GLU A 20 -38.69 -20.93 27.12
CA GLU A 20 -37.98 -19.82 27.78
C GLU A 20 -36.74 -20.47 28.39
N GLU A 21 -35.59 -20.35 27.71
CA GLU A 21 -34.33 -20.71 28.33
C GLU A 21 -34.24 -19.82 29.57
N GLN A 22 -34.40 -20.45 30.73
CA GLN A 22 -34.18 -19.75 31.98
C GLN A 22 -32.77 -19.15 31.90
N PRO A 23 -32.62 -17.85 32.16
CA PRO A 23 -31.32 -17.21 32.06
C PRO A 23 -30.34 -18.02 32.90
N VAL A 24 -29.29 -18.53 32.25
CA VAL A 24 -28.28 -19.34 32.92
C VAL A 24 -27.64 -18.45 33.98
N ASP A 25 -27.80 -18.86 35.25
CA ASP A 25 -27.16 -18.17 36.37
C ASP A 25 -25.64 -18.31 36.24
N ILE A 26 -24.96 -17.26 35.82
CA ILE A 26 -23.51 -17.26 35.63
C ILE A 26 -22.77 -17.62 36.93
N LEU A 27 -23.29 -17.22 38.08
CA LEU A 27 -22.68 -17.49 39.36
C LEU A 27 -22.78 -18.98 39.72
N SER A 28 -23.74 -19.71 39.19
CA SER A 28 -23.83 -21.17 39.35
C SER A 28 -22.68 -21.94 38.71
N ARG A 29 -21.97 -21.29 37.80
CA ARG A 29 -20.81 -21.85 37.11
C ARG A 29 -19.51 -21.71 37.91
N PHE A 30 -19.52 -20.91 38.98
CA PHE A 30 -18.36 -20.73 39.85
C PHE A 30 -18.33 -21.86 40.90
N ASN A 31 -17.14 -22.36 41.20
CA ASN A 31 -16.97 -23.35 42.24
C ASN A 31 -17.07 -22.73 43.65
N ALA A 32 -16.96 -23.56 44.69
CA ALA A 32 -17.05 -23.10 46.08
C ALA A 32 -15.95 -22.10 46.49
N GLU A 33 -14.86 -22.02 45.72
CA GLU A 33 -13.77 -21.08 45.96
C GLU A 33 -14.01 -19.73 45.24
N GLY A 34 -15.11 -19.58 44.52
CA GLY A 34 -15.44 -18.41 43.69
C GLY A 34 -14.58 -18.33 42.41
N LYS A 35 -14.19 -19.48 41.87
CA LYS A 35 -13.42 -19.57 40.64
C LYS A 35 -14.28 -20.23 39.55
N ALA A 36 -14.14 -19.75 38.32
CA ALA A 36 -14.68 -20.39 37.10
C ALA A 36 -13.59 -20.42 36.04
N TRP A 37 -13.72 -21.32 35.10
CA TRP A 37 -12.86 -21.41 33.92
C TRP A 37 -13.68 -21.06 32.68
N LEU A 38 -13.14 -20.15 31.87
CA LEU A 38 -13.67 -19.77 30.59
C LEU A 38 -12.86 -20.45 29.49
N SER A 39 -13.55 -21.17 28.59
CA SER A 39 -12.93 -21.73 27.39
C SER A 39 -12.91 -20.68 26.28
N LEU A 40 -11.76 -20.50 25.65
CA LEU A 40 -11.53 -19.55 24.58
C LEU A 40 -11.01 -20.27 23.34
N ASN A 41 -11.55 -19.93 22.20
CA ASN A 41 -10.99 -20.29 20.90
C ASN A 41 -10.44 -19.00 20.26
N ILE A 42 -9.13 -18.89 20.22
CA ILE A 42 -8.45 -17.72 19.66
C ILE A 42 -8.06 -18.07 18.24
N GLY A 43 -8.65 -17.36 17.29
CA GLY A 43 -8.39 -17.48 15.86
C GLY A 43 -7.65 -16.27 15.33
N LEU A 44 -6.68 -16.53 14.47
CA LEU A 44 -6.21 -15.56 13.50
C LEU A 44 -7.12 -15.64 12.28
N PRO A 45 -7.32 -14.55 11.57
CA PRO A 45 -8.17 -14.54 10.39
C PRO A 45 -7.73 -15.63 9.39
N ASP A 46 -8.61 -16.58 9.09
CA ASP A 46 -8.42 -17.62 8.09
C ASP A 46 -9.54 -17.52 7.05
N ASN A 47 -9.19 -17.41 5.77
CA ASN A 47 -10.16 -17.45 4.67
C ASN A 47 -10.27 -18.86 4.10
N MET A 48 -11.23 -19.62 4.56
CA MET A 48 -11.47 -21.03 4.18
C MET A 48 -11.75 -21.27 2.68
N THR A 49 -11.73 -20.27 1.82
CA THR A 49 -12.19 -20.40 0.44
C THR A 49 -11.10 -20.38 -0.64
N ARG A 50 -9.81 -20.26 -0.31
CA ARG A 50 -8.74 -20.15 -1.33
C ARG A 50 -7.52 -21.04 -1.06
N THR A 51 -6.96 -21.58 -2.12
CA THR A 51 -6.14 -22.80 -2.18
C THR A 51 -4.64 -22.61 -1.90
N TYR A 52 -4.14 -21.44 -1.57
CA TYR A 52 -2.73 -21.20 -1.29
C TYR A 52 -2.55 -20.21 -0.14
N PHE A 53 -1.99 -20.71 0.96
CA PHE A 53 -1.60 -19.91 2.11
C PHE A 53 -0.10 -19.64 2.01
N SER A 54 0.30 -18.40 2.22
CA SER A 54 1.67 -18.09 2.61
C SER A 54 1.61 -17.71 4.08
N ASP A 55 2.14 -18.58 4.94
CA ASP A 55 2.06 -18.42 6.39
C ASP A 55 2.83 -17.19 6.93
N GLY A 56 3.51 -16.45 6.06
CA GLY A 56 4.42 -15.41 6.49
C GLY A 56 5.62 -15.99 7.26
N ASP A 57 6.42 -15.14 7.84
CA ASP A 57 7.49 -15.58 8.75
C ASP A 57 6.90 -15.93 10.12
N GLY A 58 7.46 -16.91 10.81
CA GLY A 58 6.98 -17.39 12.10
C GLY A 58 6.83 -16.30 13.18
N ILE A 59 7.46 -15.16 13.00
CA ILE A 59 7.35 -13.97 13.86
C ILE A 59 6.04 -13.19 13.60
N GLU A 60 5.52 -13.27 12.39
CA GLU A 60 4.36 -12.46 11.96
C GLU A 60 3.04 -12.90 12.60
N TYR A 61 2.92 -14.19 12.98
CA TYR A 61 1.72 -14.75 13.60
C TYR A 61 1.92 -15.20 15.06
N ALA A 62 3.13 -15.11 15.58
CA ALA A 62 3.41 -15.61 16.92
C ALA A 62 2.81 -14.72 18.00
N ILE A 63 2.04 -15.33 18.89
CA ILE A 63 1.55 -14.73 20.12
C ILE A 63 2.49 -15.14 21.26
N LYS A 64 3.22 -14.18 21.83
CA LYS A 64 4.16 -14.39 22.95
C LYS A 64 3.59 -13.96 24.27
N THR A 65 2.76 -12.94 24.25
CA THR A 65 2.00 -12.50 25.42
C THR A 65 0.55 -12.34 25.00
N LEU A 66 -0.36 -12.71 25.88
CA LEU A 66 -1.79 -12.56 25.68
C LEU A 66 -2.41 -11.99 26.94
N THR A 67 -2.94 -10.79 26.83
CA THR A 67 -3.70 -10.14 27.88
C THR A 67 -5.18 -10.16 27.51
N LEU A 68 -6.01 -10.65 28.41
CA LEU A 68 -7.46 -10.68 28.28
C LEU A 68 -8.07 -9.63 29.19
N VAL A 69 -8.87 -8.75 28.62
CA VAL A 69 -9.59 -7.72 29.36
C VAL A 69 -11.07 -8.09 29.36
N LEU A 70 -11.57 -8.41 30.54
CA LEU A 70 -12.98 -8.73 30.74
C LEU A 70 -13.76 -7.45 31.00
N PHE A 71 -14.77 -7.20 30.18
CA PHE A 71 -15.71 -6.11 30.35
C PHE A 71 -17.06 -6.61 30.85
N ARG A 72 -17.75 -5.76 31.58
CA ARG A 72 -19.12 -6.01 32.04
C ARG A 72 -20.00 -4.79 31.83
N GLY A 73 -21.30 -5.03 31.72
CA GLY A 73 -22.33 -4.02 31.67
C GLY A 73 -23.73 -4.61 31.82
N GLU A 74 -24.73 -3.77 31.83
CA GLU A 74 -26.12 -4.20 31.84
C GLU A 74 -26.59 -4.54 30.40
N SER A 75 -27.70 -5.23 30.28
CA SER A 75 -28.25 -5.65 28.97
C SER A 75 -28.64 -4.48 28.05
N THR A 76 -28.79 -3.29 28.59
CA THR A 76 -29.15 -2.06 27.87
C THR A 76 -27.92 -1.20 27.51
N ASP A 77 -26.74 -1.52 28.04
CA ASP A 77 -25.53 -0.75 27.79
C ASP A 77 -25.06 -0.93 26.36
N THR A 78 -24.60 0.15 25.77
CA THR A 78 -23.84 0.13 24.52
C THR A 78 -22.42 -0.37 24.78
N GLU A 79 -21.72 -0.85 23.74
CA GLU A 79 -20.32 -1.31 23.88
C GLU A 79 -19.43 -0.25 24.54
N ASP A 80 -19.64 1.04 24.25
CA ASP A 80 -18.85 2.16 24.78
C ASP A 80 -19.07 2.43 26.29
N GLU A 81 -20.17 1.95 26.84
CA GLU A 81 -20.52 2.12 28.27
C GLU A 81 -19.99 0.98 29.14
N LEU A 82 -19.58 -0.13 28.55
CA LEU A 82 -19.03 -1.27 29.26
C LEU A 82 -17.79 -0.86 30.04
N THR A 83 -17.60 -1.48 31.21
CA THR A 83 -16.47 -1.19 32.10
C THR A 83 -15.60 -2.42 32.28
N VAL A 84 -14.28 -2.21 32.41
CA VAL A 84 -13.32 -3.26 32.69
C VAL A 84 -13.61 -3.85 34.07
N ALA A 85 -13.95 -5.13 34.10
CA ALA A 85 -14.17 -5.89 35.32
C ALA A 85 -12.86 -6.47 35.84
N SER A 86 -12.05 -7.07 34.97
CA SER A 86 -10.78 -7.72 35.37
C SER A 86 -9.85 -7.85 34.16
N ILE A 87 -8.55 -8.01 34.45
CA ILE A 87 -7.50 -8.18 33.45
C ILE A 87 -6.70 -9.44 33.81
N TYR A 88 -6.48 -10.30 32.81
CA TYR A 88 -5.78 -11.56 32.96
C TYR A 88 -4.64 -11.69 31.96
N ASP A 89 -3.44 -11.98 32.44
CA ASP A 89 -2.34 -12.42 31.59
C ASP A 89 -2.40 -13.94 31.45
N VAL A 90 -2.46 -14.41 30.23
CA VAL A 90 -2.68 -15.81 29.89
C VAL A 90 -1.46 -16.36 29.16
N SER A 91 -1.04 -17.56 29.60
CA SER A 91 -0.07 -18.34 28.84
C SER A 91 -0.77 -18.94 27.61
N TYR A 92 -0.33 -18.55 26.45
CA TYR A 92 -0.87 -19.02 25.19
C TYR A 92 0.17 -19.87 24.45
N THR A 93 -0.21 -21.06 24.06
CA THR A 93 0.61 -21.93 23.20
C THR A 93 -0.17 -22.24 21.95
N PRO A 94 0.28 -21.78 20.77
CA PRO A 94 -0.37 -22.12 19.51
C PRO A 94 -0.44 -23.64 19.33
N GLN A 95 -1.56 -24.13 18.86
CA GLN A 95 -1.66 -25.53 18.42
C GLN A 95 -1.03 -25.65 17.04
N MET A 96 -0.28 -26.74 16.84
CA MET A 96 0.28 -27.10 15.54
C MET A 96 -0.47 -28.31 14.98
N ASP A 97 -0.70 -28.29 13.69
CA ASP A 97 -1.26 -29.44 12.99
C ASP A 97 -0.21 -30.57 12.80
N SER A 98 -0.61 -31.68 12.18
CA SER A 98 0.27 -32.81 11.89
C SER A 98 1.44 -32.50 10.95
N HIS A 99 1.42 -31.34 10.28
CA HIS A 99 2.48 -30.85 9.38
C HIS A 99 3.36 -29.78 10.02
N GLN A 100 3.23 -29.54 11.33
CA GLN A 100 3.89 -28.48 12.09
C GLN A 100 3.49 -27.06 11.64
N GLN A 101 2.37 -26.91 10.99
CA GLN A 101 1.77 -25.60 10.69
C GLN A 101 0.92 -25.17 11.87
N ILE A 102 0.98 -23.89 12.22
CA ILE A 102 0.14 -23.34 13.28
C ILE A 102 -1.31 -23.42 12.80
N THR A 103 -2.14 -24.11 13.59
CA THR A 103 -3.59 -24.05 13.35
C THR A 103 -4.06 -22.64 13.63
N HIS A 104 -4.86 -22.10 12.72
CA HIS A 104 -5.39 -20.74 12.85
C HIS A 104 -6.33 -20.57 14.05
N HIS A 105 -6.66 -21.64 14.74
CA HIS A 105 -7.48 -21.67 15.94
C HIS A 105 -6.78 -22.45 17.06
N SER A 106 -6.72 -21.85 18.21
CA SER A 106 -6.16 -22.50 19.41
C SER A 106 -7.10 -22.34 20.59
N THR A 107 -7.49 -23.47 21.17
CA THR A 107 -8.31 -23.46 22.37
C THR A 107 -7.42 -23.32 23.60
N THR A 108 -7.77 -22.39 24.47
CA THR A 108 -7.13 -22.19 25.76
C THR A 108 -8.19 -21.95 26.83
N THR A 109 -7.81 -22.09 28.08
CA THR A 109 -8.68 -21.76 29.22
C THR A 109 -8.09 -20.65 30.05
N VAL A 110 -8.94 -19.83 30.63
CA VAL A 110 -8.55 -18.82 31.60
C VAL A 110 -9.36 -18.97 32.88
N GLN A 111 -8.67 -18.94 34.01
CA GLN A 111 -9.32 -18.96 35.31
C GLN A 111 -9.83 -17.56 35.67
N ILE A 112 -11.14 -17.43 35.77
CA ILE A 112 -11.81 -16.21 36.18
C ILE A 112 -12.00 -16.22 37.69
N THR A 113 -11.53 -15.20 38.36
CA THR A 113 -11.61 -15.05 39.81
C THR A 113 -12.37 -13.80 40.24
N ASP A 114 -13.03 -13.14 39.30
CA ASP A 114 -13.75 -11.91 39.60
C ASP A 114 -15.03 -12.21 40.40
N ARG A 115 -15.05 -11.73 41.65
CA ARG A 115 -16.21 -11.82 42.52
C ARG A 115 -17.23 -10.70 42.32
N ASN A 116 -16.94 -9.74 41.44
CA ASN A 116 -17.81 -8.60 41.18
C ASN A 116 -18.80 -8.87 40.03
N ILE A 117 -18.76 -10.05 39.43
CA ILE A 117 -19.71 -10.46 38.40
C ILE A 117 -21.08 -10.71 39.03
N ARG A 118 -22.14 -10.16 38.42
CA ARG A 118 -23.53 -10.36 38.84
C ARG A 118 -24.25 -11.22 37.79
N ASN A 119 -25.29 -11.92 38.21
CA ASN A 119 -26.10 -12.70 37.29
C ASN A 119 -26.78 -11.89 36.17
N SER A 120 -26.99 -10.59 36.41
CA SER A 120 -27.55 -9.66 35.41
C SER A 120 -26.53 -9.09 34.46
N ASP A 121 -25.24 -9.30 34.71
CA ASP A 121 -24.20 -8.71 33.88
C ASP A 121 -24.08 -9.44 32.54
N LYS A 122 -23.96 -8.69 31.47
CA LYS A 122 -23.40 -9.16 30.22
C LYS A 122 -21.89 -9.00 30.25
N LEU A 123 -21.21 -10.03 29.79
CA LEU A 123 -19.75 -10.09 29.79
C LEU A 123 -19.20 -10.09 28.38
N TYR A 124 -18.09 -9.38 28.20
CA TYR A 124 -17.42 -9.24 26.91
C TYR A 124 -15.92 -9.33 27.08
N LEU A 125 -15.25 -9.73 26.03
CA LEU A 125 -13.81 -9.98 26.05
C LEU A 125 -13.08 -9.20 24.97
N LEU A 126 -12.01 -8.53 25.37
CA LEU A 126 -10.96 -8.00 24.50
C LEU A 126 -9.71 -8.82 24.74
N ALA A 127 -9.14 -9.40 23.70
CA ALA A 127 -7.84 -10.03 23.72
C ALA A 127 -6.79 -9.12 23.05
N ILE A 128 -5.66 -8.96 23.71
CA ILE A 128 -4.55 -8.14 23.25
C ILE A 128 -3.31 -9.02 23.26
N ALA A 129 -2.76 -9.28 22.08
CA ALA A 129 -1.54 -10.06 21.91
C ALA A 129 -0.34 -9.15 21.67
N ASN A 130 0.77 -9.51 22.30
CA ASN A 130 2.08 -8.86 22.12
C ASN A 130 2.11 -7.36 22.47
N ALA A 131 1.20 -6.91 23.32
CA ALA A 131 1.21 -5.55 23.85
C ALA A 131 0.68 -5.53 25.30
N SER A 132 1.10 -4.53 26.05
CA SER A 132 0.63 -4.28 27.42
C SER A 132 0.19 -2.82 27.53
N PRO A 133 -0.99 -2.47 27.00
CA PRO A 133 -1.51 -1.12 27.07
C PRO A 133 -1.88 -0.78 28.53
N ASN A 134 -1.89 0.52 28.83
CA ASN A 134 -2.28 1.00 30.15
C ASN A 134 -3.81 0.97 30.29
N ILE A 135 -4.35 -0.18 30.68
CA ILE A 135 -5.77 -0.41 30.96
C ILE A 135 -5.91 -0.79 32.44
N SER A 136 -6.91 -0.26 33.11
CA SER A 136 -7.19 -0.51 34.52
C SER A 136 -8.62 -0.96 34.75
N GLU A 137 -8.85 -1.72 35.81
CA GLU A 137 -10.20 -2.05 36.27
C GLU A 137 -11.02 -0.78 36.50
N GLY A 138 -12.26 -0.78 36.02
CA GLY A 138 -13.16 0.36 36.03
C GLY A 138 -13.05 1.31 34.83
N ASP A 139 -12.06 1.16 33.95
CA ASP A 139 -12.00 1.94 32.72
C ASP A 139 -13.20 1.62 31.84
N ARG A 140 -13.76 2.65 31.17
CA ARG A 140 -14.80 2.46 30.16
C ARG A 140 -14.20 2.03 28.84
N PHE A 141 -14.90 1.20 28.09
CA PHE A 141 -14.46 0.80 26.76
C PHE A 141 -14.26 1.99 25.82
N SER A 142 -15.11 3.03 25.92
CA SER A 142 -14.90 4.29 25.20
C SER A 142 -13.51 4.91 25.41
N ASN A 143 -12.91 4.78 26.59
CA ASN A 143 -11.54 5.23 26.87
C ASN A 143 -10.51 4.27 26.31
N VAL A 144 -10.74 2.95 26.44
CA VAL A 144 -9.84 1.92 25.91
C VAL A 144 -9.72 2.02 24.38
N LYS A 145 -10.80 2.36 23.69
CA LYS A 145 -10.81 2.59 22.24
C LYS A 145 -9.91 3.74 21.79
N THR A 146 -9.63 4.71 22.65
CA THR A 146 -8.77 5.86 22.32
C THR A 146 -7.27 5.58 22.46
N LEU A 147 -6.91 4.38 22.93
CA LEU A 147 -5.51 4.00 23.06
C LEU A 147 -4.85 3.84 21.69
N THR A 148 -3.65 4.36 21.58
CA THR A 148 -2.87 4.35 20.35
C THR A 148 -1.58 3.54 20.48
N LEU A 149 -1.08 3.07 19.37
CA LEU A 149 0.19 2.37 19.23
C LEU A 149 1.19 3.30 18.53
N SER A 150 2.31 3.59 19.20
CA SER A 150 3.46 4.25 18.60
C SER A 150 4.40 3.27 17.87
N SER A 151 4.18 1.98 18.02
CA SER A 151 4.88 0.90 17.34
C SER A 151 3.91 -0.24 17.07
N LEU A 152 3.98 -0.80 15.86
CA LEU A 152 3.15 -1.94 15.44
C LEU A 152 3.67 -3.27 15.96
N THR A 153 4.86 -3.28 16.57
CA THR A 153 5.53 -4.47 17.11
C THR A 153 6.08 -4.19 18.49
N THR A 154 6.17 -5.24 19.29
CA THR A 154 6.81 -5.22 20.61
C THR A 154 8.00 -6.19 20.60
N GLU A 155 9.13 -5.75 21.13
CA GLU A 155 10.29 -6.61 21.32
C GLU A 155 10.11 -7.46 22.58
N ILE A 156 10.11 -8.78 22.40
CA ILE A 156 9.94 -9.73 23.49
C ILE A 156 11.05 -10.79 23.39
N GLY A 157 12.01 -10.74 24.30
CA GLY A 157 13.13 -11.68 24.31
C GLY A 157 14.09 -11.55 23.11
N GLY A 158 14.14 -10.36 22.47
CA GLY A 158 14.99 -10.04 21.32
C GLY A 158 14.22 -9.90 20.01
N PRO A 159 13.41 -10.86 19.56
CA PRO A 159 12.57 -10.69 18.37
C PRO A 159 11.42 -9.71 18.60
N LYS A 160 10.94 -9.09 17.48
CA LYS A 160 9.79 -8.19 17.48
C LYS A 160 8.56 -8.96 16.98
N TYR A 161 7.46 -8.84 17.72
CA TYR A 161 6.19 -9.51 17.44
C TYR A 161 5.10 -8.48 17.21
N PHE A 162 4.21 -8.72 16.23
CA PHE A 162 3.14 -7.81 15.90
C PHE A 162 2.10 -7.74 17.01
N VAL A 163 1.65 -6.52 17.28
CA VAL A 163 0.50 -6.27 18.14
C VAL A 163 -0.76 -6.73 17.43
N MET A 164 -1.62 -7.48 18.14
CA MET A 164 -2.90 -7.98 17.61
C MET A 164 -4.00 -7.73 18.64
N THR A 165 -5.20 -7.41 18.15
CA THR A 165 -6.39 -7.21 18.97
C THR A 165 -7.61 -7.80 18.27
N ASN A 166 -8.75 -7.82 18.97
CA ASN A 166 -10.01 -8.24 18.36
C ASN A 166 -10.29 -7.46 17.06
N ALA A 167 -10.64 -8.18 16.02
CA ALA A 167 -11.18 -7.58 14.80
C ALA A 167 -12.62 -7.09 15.02
N PRO A 168 -13.02 -5.95 14.46
CA PRO A 168 -14.41 -5.54 14.43
C PRO A 168 -15.24 -6.50 13.57
N LEU A 169 -16.34 -6.99 14.11
CA LEU A 169 -17.20 -7.96 13.44
C LEU A 169 -18.66 -7.48 13.41
N THR A 170 -19.36 -7.85 12.35
CA THR A 170 -20.81 -7.65 12.22
C THR A 170 -21.51 -8.96 11.91
N SER A 171 -22.78 -9.08 12.25
CA SER A 171 -23.62 -10.22 11.87
C SER A 171 -24.30 -10.04 10.51
N ALA A 172 -24.30 -8.84 9.95
CA ALA A 172 -24.94 -8.56 8.67
C ALA A 172 -23.95 -8.72 7.50
N SER A 173 -24.32 -9.54 6.51
CA SER A 173 -23.49 -9.79 5.32
C SER A 173 -23.30 -8.60 4.41
N ASP A 174 -24.12 -7.56 4.58
CA ASP A 174 -24.03 -6.29 3.85
C ASP A 174 -23.35 -5.18 4.66
N GLY A 175 -22.91 -5.48 5.89
CA GLY A 175 -22.26 -4.51 6.77
C GLY A 175 -23.20 -3.51 7.43
N THR A 176 -24.52 -3.61 7.22
CA THR A 176 -25.52 -2.67 7.79
C THR A 176 -25.85 -2.94 9.25
N GLY A 177 -25.41 -4.09 9.77
CA GLY A 177 -25.63 -4.47 11.17
C GLY A 177 -24.72 -3.71 12.14
N SER A 178 -25.00 -3.89 13.42
CA SER A 178 -24.09 -3.40 14.47
C SER A 178 -22.73 -4.04 14.34
N VAL A 179 -21.68 -3.23 14.36
CA VAL A 179 -20.30 -3.67 14.38
C VAL A 179 -19.82 -3.64 15.81
N THR A 180 -19.30 -4.77 16.30
CA THR A 180 -18.76 -4.91 17.64
C THR A 180 -17.31 -5.34 17.59
N VAL A 181 -16.50 -4.84 18.51
CA VAL A 181 -15.09 -5.23 18.69
C VAL A 181 -14.97 -6.32 19.76
N LEU A 182 -15.74 -6.20 20.81
CA LEU A 182 -15.68 -7.11 21.93
C LEU A 182 -16.40 -8.43 21.60
N ALA A 183 -15.81 -9.54 22.03
CA ALA A 183 -16.45 -10.84 21.92
C ALA A 183 -17.43 -11.03 23.10
N GLU A 184 -18.72 -11.23 22.81
CA GLU A 184 -19.71 -11.50 23.85
C GLU A 184 -19.48 -12.89 24.44
N ILE A 185 -19.52 -12.99 25.75
CA ILE A 185 -19.33 -14.22 26.48
C ILE A 185 -20.70 -14.75 26.94
N ASP A 186 -21.10 -15.88 26.37
CA ASP A 186 -22.27 -16.61 26.86
C ASP A 186 -21.94 -17.27 28.21
N PRO A 187 -22.84 -17.20 29.22
CA PRO A 187 -22.67 -17.86 30.50
C PRO A 187 -22.38 -19.37 30.41
N SER A 188 -22.84 -20.03 29.34
CA SER A 188 -22.57 -21.46 29.12
C SER A 188 -21.09 -21.78 28.84
N PHE A 189 -20.26 -20.78 28.50
CA PHE A 189 -18.82 -20.94 28.26
C PHE A 189 -18.02 -21.06 29.56
N PHE A 190 -18.64 -20.80 30.70
CA PHE A 190 -18.01 -20.96 32.01
C PHE A 190 -18.24 -22.35 32.57
N ALA A 191 -17.24 -22.90 33.22
CA ALA A 191 -17.32 -24.15 33.97
C ALA A 191 -16.61 -24.07 35.34
N ALA A 192 -17.05 -24.88 36.29
CA ALA A 192 -16.48 -24.90 37.65
C ALA A 192 -15.07 -25.51 37.71
N THR A 193 -14.67 -26.27 36.66
CA THR A 193 -13.33 -26.85 36.54
C THR A 193 -12.75 -26.59 35.14
N GLU A 194 -11.41 -26.62 35.05
CA GLU A 194 -10.73 -26.47 33.77
C GLU A 194 -11.09 -27.59 32.75
N ALA A 195 -11.20 -28.83 33.27
CA ALA A 195 -11.55 -29.97 32.43
C ALA A 195 -12.96 -29.85 31.82
N ASP A 196 -13.92 -29.36 32.61
CA ASP A 196 -15.28 -29.12 32.11
C ASP A 196 -15.30 -27.94 31.13
N ALA A 197 -14.48 -26.89 31.35
CA ALA A 197 -14.36 -25.77 30.42
C ALA A 197 -13.81 -26.22 29.06
N LEU A 198 -12.83 -27.09 29.01
CA LEU A 198 -12.29 -27.63 27.75
C LEU A 198 -13.30 -28.49 26.98
N ALA A 199 -14.29 -29.07 27.70
CA ALA A 199 -15.37 -29.86 27.10
C ALA A 199 -16.60 -29.00 26.73
N ALA A 200 -16.67 -27.75 27.21
CA ALA A 200 -17.76 -26.82 26.95
C ALA A 200 -17.58 -26.10 25.60
N PRO A 201 -18.63 -25.46 25.08
CA PRO A 201 -18.47 -24.50 24.00
C PRO A 201 -17.48 -23.40 24.40
N ALA A 202 -16.73 -22.89 23.43
CA ALA A 202 -15.73 -21.86 23.66
C ALA A 202 -16.21 -20.48 23.16
N CYS A 203 -15.78 -19.41 23.85
CA CYS A 203 -15.91 -18.08 23.32
C CYS A 203 -14.89 -17.86 22.19
N TYR A 204 -15.35 -17.48 21.03
CA TYR A 204 -14.50 -17.23 19.88
C TYR A 204 -14.00 -15.80 19.86
N VAL A 205 -12.68 -15.64 19.80
CA VAL A 205 -12.02 -14.36 19.65
C VAL A 205 -11.23 -14.37 18.35
N TYR A 206 -11.52 -13.42 17.50
CA TYR A 206 -10.89 -13.28 16.21
C TYR A 206 -9.91 -12.09 16.25
N LEU A 207 -8.61 -12.37 16.14
CA LEU A 207 -7.56 -11.37 16.24
C LEU A 207 -7.17 -10.84 14.87
N GLU A 208 -6.79 -9.58 14.81
CA GLU A 208 -6.15 -8.96 13.66
C GLU A 208 -4.87 -8.23 14.07
N ARG A 209 -3.88 -8.23 13.19
CA ARG A 209 -2.63 -7.47 13.39
C ARG A 209 -2.90 -5.98 13.20
N ALA A 210 -2.26 -5.15 14.01
CA ALA A 210 -2.35 -3.69 13.89
C ALA A 210 -1.55 -3.13 12.70
N ALA A 211 -0.95 -3.97 11.88
CA ALA A 211 -0.11 -3.61 10.76
C ALA A 211 -0.67 -4.14 9.43
N ALA A 212 -0.29 -3.48 8.34
CA ALA A 212 -0.40 -3.97 6.96
C ALA A 212 1.00 -4.37 6.47
N LYS A 213 1.06 -5.39 5.60
CA LYS A 213 2.28 -5.92 4.98
C LYS A 213 2.31 -5.57 3.50
N VAL A 214 3.48 -5.18 3.00
CA VAL A 214 3.72 -4.94 1.57
C VAL A 214 4.93 -5.73 1.11
N THR A 215 4.81 -6.35 -0.05
CA THR A 215 5.93 -6.92 -0.81
C THR A 215 5.82 -6.47 -2.25
N THR A 216 6.95 -6.25 -2.90
CA THR A 216 6.96 -5.87 -4.31
C THR A 216 7.95 -6.74 -5.07
N LYS A 217 7.54 -7.23 -6.23
CA LYS A 217 8.35 -8.09 -7.09
C LYS A 217 8.17 -7.73 -8.56
N LEU A 218 9.08 -8.21 -9.39
CA LEU A 218 8.92 -8.20 -10.84
C LEU A 218 8.16 -9.46 -11.25
N ALA A 219 7.22 -9.32 -12.18
CA ALA A 219 6.56 -10.47 -12.78
C ALA A 219 7.56 -11.29 -13.61
N ASN A 220 7.38 -12.61 -13.64
CA ASN A 220 8.19 -13.47 -14.47
C ASN A 220 8.04 -13.11 -15.95
N GLY A 221 9.16 -12.90 -16.65
CA GLY A 221 9.15 -12.54 -18.06
C GLY A 221 8.80 -11.08 -18.33
N LEU A 222 9.10 -10.20 -17.41
CA LEU A 222 8.89 -8.77 -17.53
C LEU A 222 9.39 -8.24 -18.89
N ASN A 223 8.49 -7.71 -19.69
CA ASN A 223 8.82 -7.03 -20.93
C ASN A 223 8.99 -5.54 -20.67
N MET A 224 10.21 -5.05 -20.82
CA MET A 224 10.52 -3.63 -20.73
C MET A 224 10.46 -3.00 -22.12
N HIS A 225 9.27 -2.71 -22.56
CA HIS A 225 9.06 -1.92 -23.77
C HIS A 225 8.88 -0.46 -23.40
N VAL A 226 9.91 0.32 -23.59
CA VAL A 226 9.74 1.77 -23.67
C VAL A 226 9.17 2.10 -25.03
N LYS A 227 8.19 3.01 -25.06
CA LYS A 227 7.48 3.45 -26.24
C LYS A 227 8.47 3.77 -27.40
N GLY A 228 8.39 3.04 -28.51
CA GLY A 228 9.26 3.26 -29.68
C GLY A 228 10.27 2.16 -29.99
N ASN A 229 10.08 0.93 -29.54
CA ASN A 229 10.97 -0.23 -29.76
C ASN A 229 12.33 -0.20 -29.04
N MET A 230 12.51 0.65 -28.04
CA MET A 230 13.68 0.55 -27.18
C MET A 230 13.41 -0.45 -26.06
N TYR A 231 14.26 -1.46 -25.94
CA TYR A 231 14.31 -2.35 -24.80
C TYR A 231 15.24 -1.72 -23.77
N ILE A 232 14.74 -1.51 -22.56
CA ILE A 232 15.59 -1.14 -21.43
C ILE A 232 15.89 -2.41 -20.67
N SER A 233 17.13 -2.76 -20.52
CA SER A 233 17.56 -3.84 -19.65
C SER A 233 18.03 -3.26 -18.32
N PHE A 234 17.67 -3.92 -17.24
CA PHE A 234 18.26 -3.73 -15.92
C PHE A 234 18.42 -5.10 -15.27
N GLU A 235 19.29 -5.21 -14.32
CA GLU A 235 19.43 -6.42 -13.53
C GLU A 235 18.37 -6.46 -12.44
N GLU A 236 17.88 -7.64 -12.08
CA GLU A 236 16.92 -7.77 -10.97
C GLU A 236 17.46 -7.18 -9.65
N SER A 237 18.77 -7.22 -9.46
CA SER A 237 19.47 -6.60 -8.32
C SER A 237 19.32 -5.08 -8.27
N ASP A 238 19.01 -4.44 -9.39
CA ASP A 238 18.86 -2.99 -9.51
C ASP A 238 17.45 -2.53 -9.17
N PHE A 239 16.54 -3.49 -8.97
CA PHE A 239 15.19 -3.21 -8.51
C PHE A 239 15.16 -3.03 -7.00
N GLN A 240 14.61 -1.91 -6.56
CA GLN A 240 14.34 -1.67 -5.16
C GLN A 240 12.99 -0.98 -4.99
N TYR A 241 12.36 -1.18 -3.84
CA TYR A 241 11.12 -0.52 -3.50
C TYR A 241 11.13 0.05 -2.08
N SER A 242 10.23 0.97 -1.80
CA SER A 242 10.04 1.57 -0.48
C SER A 242 8.60 2.00 -0.29
N LEU A 243 8.08 1.88 0.91
CA LEU A 243 6.83 2.54 1.29
C LEU A 243 7.03 4.05 1.38
N PHE A 244 6.07 4.78 0.85
CA PHE A 244 6.08 6.23 0.76
C PHE A 244 4.72 6.79 1.18
N ASN A 245 4.73 7.87 1.96
CA ASN A 245 3.53 8.51 2.48
C ASN A 245 2.66 7.51 3.29
N TYR A 246 3.10 7.15 4.47
CA TYR A 246 2.53 6.05 5.24
C TYR A 246 2.33 6.41 6.71
N ASN A 247 1.39 5.75 7.37
CA ASN A 247 1.20 5.86 8.80
C ASN A 247 2.17 4.97 9.59
N MET A 248 2.75 5.52 10.66
CA MET A 248 3.57 4.80 11.64
C MET A 248 2.79 4.48 12.90
N THR A 249 1.82 5.32 13.25
CA THR A 249 0.99 5.18 14.44
C THR A 249 -0.36 4.56 14.09
N SER A 250 -0.97 3.87 15.03
CA SER A 250 -2.24 3.19 14.83
C SER A 250 -3.11 3.28 16.07
N ASN A 251 -4.42 3.15 15.90
CA ASN A 251 -5.29 2.81 17.02
C ASN A 251 -4.97 1.40 17.53
N LEU A 252 -4.94 1.19 18.84
CA LEU A 252 -4.84 -0.15 19.43
C LEU A 252 -6.01 -1.01 18.93
N ILE A 253 -7.21 -0.49 19.04
CA ILE A 253 -8.45 -1.11 18.60
C ILE A 253 -8.93 -0.38 17.35
N ARG A 254 -9.26 -1.13 16.29
CA ARG A 254 -9.79 -0.52 15.07
C ARG A 254 -11.11 0.19 15.38
N GLN A 255 -11.20 1.43 14.93
CA GLN A 255 -12.40 2.24 15.06
C GLN A 255 -13.19 2.21 13.75
N MET A 256 -14.51 2.10 13.88
CA MET A 256 -15.40 2.08 12.73
C MET A 256 -16.16 3.39 12.62
N ASP A 257 -16.26 3.91 11.42
CA ASP A 257 -17.11 5.06 11.13
C ASP A 257 -18.40 4.58 10.49
N ALA A 258 -19.50 4.78 11.18
CA ALA A 258 -20.83 4.40 10.69
C ALA A 258 -21.24 5.15 9.41
N THR A 259 -20.60 6.27 9.10
CA THR A 259 -20.94 7.09 7.93
C THR A 259 -20.61 6.42 6.60
N TRP A 260 -19.64 5.50 6.57
CA TRP A 260 -19.28 4.75 5.36
C TRP A 260 -20.15 3.50 5.13
N LEU A 261 -20.85 3.00 6.16
CA LEU A 261 -21.71 1.82 6.04
C LEU A 261 -22.74 1.90 4.90
N PRO A 262 -23.39 3.05 4.62
CA PRO A 262 -24.31 3.17 3.50
C PRO A 262 -23.68 2.90 2.12
N TYR A 263 -22.39 3.11 1.96
CA TYR A 263 -21.69 2.91 0.69
C TYR A 263 -21.39 1.45 0.39
N ASN A 264 -21.52 0.59 1.38
CA ASN A 264 -21.25 -0.83 1.27
C ASN A 264 -22.33 -1.60 0.48
N SER A 265 -23.54 -1.04 0.34
CA SER A 265 -24.70 -1.73 -0.22
C SER A 265 -24.55 -2.15 -1.69
N THR A 266 -23.66 -1.49 -2.44
CA THR A 266 -23.51 -1.72 -3.88
C THR A 266 -22.49 -2.78 -4.25
N ALA A 267 -21.51 -3.11 -3.40
CA ALA A 267 -20.38 -3.94 -3.82
C ALA A 267 -19.87 -4.95 -2.79
N ARG A 268 -20.37 -4.99 -1.57
CA ARG A 268 -19.77 -5.77 -0.47
C ARG A 268 -18.26 -5.52 -0.27
N ARG A 269 -17.81 -4.32 -0.60
CA ARG A 269 -16.40 -3.95 -0.68
C ARG A 269 -15.73 -3.91 0.69
N PHE A 270 -16.52 -3.64 1.73
CA PHE A 270 -16.03 -3.40 3.07
C PHE A 270 -16.25 -4.57 4.03
N VAL A 271 -16.84 -5.68 3.55
CA VAL A 271 -17.29 -6.78 4.40
C VAL A 271 -16.87 -8.13 3.84
N GLU A 272 -16.22 -8.93 4.68
CA GLU A 272 -15.83 -10.30 4.36
C GLU A 272 -16.31 -11.26 5.45
N GLN A 273 -16.83 -12.41 5.05
CA GLN A 273 -17.23 -13.45 5.98
C GLN A 273 -16.00 -14.06 6.65
N VAL A 274 -16.04 -14.18 7.98
CA VAL A 274 -15.02 -14.87 8.76
C VAL A 274 -15.50 -16.27 9.14
N PRO A 275 -14.59 -17.24 9.31
CA PRO A 275 -14.93 -18.63 9.57
C PRO A 275 -15.31 -18.84 11.04
N LEU A 276 -16.35 -18.16 11.50
CA LEU A 276 -16.90 -18.32 12.83
C LEU A 276 -18.25 -19.07 12.79
N PRO A 277 -18.60 -19.82 13.86
CA PRO A 277 -19.80 -20.63 13.87
C PRO A 277 -21.12 -19.87 13.62
N ASN A 278 -21.16 -18.58 13.91
CA ASN A 278 -22.38 -17.77 13.89
C ASN A 278 -22.41 -16.75 12.75
N LEU A 279 -21.85 -17.06 11.59
CA LEU A 279 -21.85 -16.18 10.41
C LEU A 279 -21.51 -14.73 10.77
N LYS A 280 -20.26 -14.51 11.08
CA LYS A 280 -19.75 -13.16 11.33
C LYS A 280 -19.01 -12.65 10.09
N TYR A 281 -18.98 -11.33 9.95
CA TYR A 281 -18.35 -10.65 8.85
C TYR A 281 -17.36 -9.63 9.40
N ARG A 282 -16.17 -9.61 8.85
CA ARG A 282 -15.16 -8.60 9.13
C ARG A 282 -15.40 -7.39 8.24
N THR A 283 -15.20 -6.21 8.80
CA THR A 283 -15.22 -4.97 8.03
C THR A 283 -13.79 -4.57 7.67
N TYR A 284 -13.60 -4.07 6.46
CA TYR A 284 -12.27 -3.70 5.99
C TYR A 284 -11.96 -2.22 6.22
N TRP A 285 -12.91 -1.31 5.93
CA TRP A 285 -12.65 0.12 6.02
C TRP A 285 -12.98 0.64 7.42
N ALA A 286 -12.03 1.31 8.02
CA ALA A 286 -12.16 1.85 9.37
C ALA A 286 -11.57 3.26 9.41
N LYS A 287 -11.68 3.90 10.54
CA LYS A 287 -11.17 5.23 10.79
C LYS A 287 -9.80 5.13 11.47
N ASP A 288 -8.75 5.48 10.75
CA ASP A 288 -7.41 5.58 11.34
C ASP A 288 -7.20 6.90 12.10
N LEU A 289 -5.99 7.14 12.60
CA LEU A 289 -5.67 8.36 13.35
C LEU A 289 -5.60 9.60 12.47
N ASN A 290 -5.39 9.43 11.17
CA ASN A 290 -5.21 10.50 10.19
C ASN A 290 -6.32 10.53 9.15
N TYR A 291 -7.50 10.00 9.48
CA TYR A 291 -8.63 9.76 8.58
C TYR A 291 -9.07 10.99 7.76
N SER A 292 -8.86 12.18 8.28
CA SER A 292 -9.18 13.46 7.64
C SER A 292 -7.93 14.35 7.51
N ALA A 293 -6.79 13.75 7.22
CA ALA A 293 -5.50 14.43 7.09
C ALA A 293 -4.50 13.56 6.30
N GLU A 294 -3.35 14.15 5.99
CA GLU A 294 -2.20 13.41 5.48
C GLU A 294 -1.68 12.37 6.50
N PRO A 295 -1.03 11.29 6.05
CA PRO A 295 -0.34 10.35 6.92
C PRO A 295 0.66 11.02 7.86
N ASP A 296 0.92 10.40 9.00
CA ASP A 296 1.86 10.93 10.00
C ASP A 296 3.33 10.89 9.54
N ASN A 297 3.62 10.27 8.40
CA ASN A 297 4.92 10.29 7.75
C ASN A 297 4.78 10.43 6.22
N THR A 298 5.03 11.64 5.72
CA THR A 298 5.00 11.96 4.29
C THR A 298 6.31 11.61 3.54
N GLY A 299 7.28 10.99 4.23
CA GLY A 299 8.54 10.53 3.67
C GLY A 299 8.51 9.10 3.15
N MET A 300 9.68 8.58 2.85
CA MET A 300 9.90 7.19 2.44
C MET A 300 10.61 6.40 3.55
N LYS A 301 10.39 5.08 3.54
CA LYS A 301 11.17 4.13 4.33
C LYS A 301 12.52 3.81 3.67
N ALA A 302 13.31 2.99 4.35
CA ALA A 302 14.51 2.44 3.74
C ALA A 302 14.17 1.57 2.52
N TRP A 303 15.01 1.63 1.50
CA TRP A 303 14.88 0.80 0.32
C TRP A 303 14.95 -0.68 0.66
N LYS A 304 14.08 -1.47 0.05
CA LYS A 304 13.97 -2.92 0.16
C LYS A 304 14.33 -3.56 -1.17
N ALA A 305 14.97 -4.73 -1.08
CA ALA A 305 15.16 -5.57 -2.24
C ALA A 305 13.83 -6.23 -2.67
N MET A 306 13.82 -6.79 -3.87
CA MET A 306 12.68 -7.50 -4.42
C MET A 306 12.24 -8.65 -3.49
N GLY A 307 10.94 -8.69 -3.17
CA GLY A 307 10.34 -9.75 -2.35
C GLY A 307 10.56 -9.62 -0.84
N GLU A 308 11.41 -8.69 -0.36
CA GLU A 308 11.48 -8.40 1.07
C GLU A 308 10.16 -7.80 1.56
N SER A 309 9.81 -8.04 2.81
CA SER A 309 8.60 -7.48 3.41
C SER A 309 8.84 -6.10 4.02
N ASP A 310 7.86 -5.21 3.90
CA ASP A 310 7.78 -3.97 4.66
C ASP A 310 6.38 -3.83 5.29
N TYR A 311 6.25 -3.02 6.34
CA TYR A 311 5.05 -2.94 7.17
C TYR A 311 4.76 -1.48 7.51
N CYS A 312 3.47 -1.13 7.54
CA CYS A 312 3.02 0.18 8.04
C CYS A 312 1.71 0.02 8.82
N ALA A 313 1.30 1.08 9.51
CA ALA A 313 -0.05 1.15 10.06
C ALA A 313 -1.08 1.27 8.93
N GLU A 314 -2.34 1.06 9.26
CA GLU A 314 -3.42 1.33 8.30
C GLU A 314 -3.42 2.81 7.91
N ASN A 315 -3.76 3.07 6.66
CA ASN A 315 -3.99 4.39 6.12
C ASN A 315 -5.31 4.36 5.35
N THR A 316 -6.34 4.87 6.00
CA THR A 316 -7.69 5.00 5.49
C THR A 316 -8.07 6.47 5.56
N PHE A 317 -9.01 6.91 4.74
CA PHE A 317 -9.40 8.30 4.68
C PHE A 317 -10.88 8.44 4.32
N ASP A 318 -11.44 9.61 4.58
CA ASP A 318 -12.79 9.95 4.19
C ASP A 318 -12.88 10.37 2.70
N VAL A 319 -14.10 10.63 2.24
CA VAL A 319 -14.37 10.99 0.84
C VAL A 319 -13.65 12.27 0.41
N ASP A 320 -13.52 13.24 1.31
CA ASP A 320 -12.91 14.54 1.02
C ASP A 320 -11.38 14.44 0.92
N HIS A 321 -10.80 13.34 1.41
CA HIS A 321 -9.36 13.07 1.43
C HIS A 321 -8.92 11.95 0.47
N MET A 322 -9.73 11.65 -0.56
CA MET A 322 -9.30 10.78 -1.68
C MET A 322 -8.29 11.51 -2.56
N GLN A 323 -7.14 11.86 -1.98
CA GLN A 323 -6.08 12.69 -2.54
C GLN A 323 -4.75 11.94 -2.55
N ASP A 324 -3.88 12.40 -3.43
CA ASP A 324 -2.56 11.83 -3.60
C ASP A 324 -1.70 11.91 -2.34
N ASP A 325 -1.70 13.07 -1.67
CA ASP A 325 -0.97 13.30 -0.42
C ASP A 325 -1.58 12.62 0.81
N CYS A 326 -2.82 12.11 0.70
CA CYS A 326 -3.46 11.30 1.73
C CYS A 326 -3.31 9.80 1.52
N THR A 327 -2.74 9.37 0.38
CA THR A 327 -2.71 7.96 -0.04
C THR A 327 -1.31 7.36 0.10
N THR A 328 -1.21 6.23 0.80
CA THR A 328 0.04 5.45 0.85
C THR A 328 0.35 4.83 -0.51
N SER A 329 1.62 4.92 -0.90
CA SER A 329 2.12 4.39 -2.16
C SER A 329 3.42 3.60 -1.99
N VAL A 330 3.78 2.86 -3.03
CA VAL A 330 5.08 2.23 -3.16
C VAL A 330 5.90 3.04 -4.16
N LEU A 331 7.08 3.47 -3.74
CA LEU A 331 8.12 3.93 -4.63
C LEU A 331 8.89 2.73 -5.16
N VAL A 332 9.04 2.65 -6.47
CA VAL A 332 9.94 1.72 -7.14
C VAL A 332 11.08 2.53 -7.75
N ARG A 333 12.30 2.09 -7.57
CA ARG A 333 13.43 2.61 -8.33
C ARG A 333 14.09 1.51 -9.15
N LEU A 334 14.45 1.89 -10.36
CA LEU A 334 15.24 1.07 -11.27
C LEU A 334 16.52 1.84 -11.60
N GLN A 335 17.62 1.13 -11.75
CA GLN A 335 18.86 1.72 -12.21
C GLN A 335 19.10 1.33 -13.67
N LEU A 336 19.04 2.32 -14.56
CA LEU A 336 19.20 2.17 -15.99
C LEU A 336 20.64 2.56 -16.40
N ASN A 337 20.97 2.33 -17.65
CA ASN A 337 22.26 2.75 -18.24
C ASN A 337 23.49 2.25 -17.46
N ASN A 338 23.40 1.03 -16.89
CA ASN A 338 24.48 0.45 -16.05
C ASN A 338 24.95 1.40 -14.93
N GLY A 339 24.01 2.15 -14.32
CA GLY A 339 24.30 3.11 -13.27
C GLY A 339 25.00 4.39 -13.73
N SER A 340 25.01 4.67 -15.03
CA SER A 340 25.62 5.90 -15.56
C SER A 340 24.55 6.98 -15.78
N ASP A 341 24.95 8.23 -15.62
CA ASP A 341 24.10 9.38 -15.93
C ASP A 341 23.55 9.33 -17.35
N PHE A 342 22.31 9.78 -17.52
CA PHE A 342 21.72 9.93 -18.84
C PHE A 342 20.72 11.09 -18.89
N TYR A 343 20.29 11.44 -20.10
CA TYR A 343 19.33 12.52 -20.37
C TYR A 343 18.15 11.98 -21.19
N THR A 344 16.99 12.62 -21.03
CA THR A 344 15.85 12.46 -21.92
C THR A 344 15.32 13.82 -22.37
N THR A 345 14.54 13.83 -23.46
CA THR A 345 13.92 15.05 -23.96
C THR A 345 12.46 14.80 -24.37
N ASN A 346 11.63 15.82 -24.23
CA ASN A 346 10.22 15.77 -24.65
C ASN A 346 9.99 15.88 -26.16
N VAL A 347 11.01 16.26 -26.95
CA VAL A 347 10.85 16.55 -28.37
C VAL A 347 10.51 15.32 -29.20
N THR A 348 10.98 14.15 -28.80
CA THR A 348 10.82 12.92 -29.57
C THR A 348 9.44 12.28 -29.44
N GLY A 349 8.62 12.70 -28.46
CA GLY A 349 7.36 12.03 -28.14
C GLY A 349 7.54 10.58 -27.68
N SER A 350 8.78 10.17 -27.39
CA SER A 350 9.20 8.87 -26.86
C SER A 350 10.31 9.07 -25.84
N ASP A 351 10.41 8.15 -24.88
CA ASP A 351 11.44 8.19 -23.84
C ASP A 351 12.79 7.71 -24.38
N ILE A 352 13.42 8.53 -25.21
CA ILE A 352 14.76 8.22 -25.72
C ILE A 352 15.80 8.60 -24.69
N ILE A 353 16.65 7.64 -24.37
CA ILE A 353 17.79 7.81 -23.45
C ILE A 353 18.97 8.32 -24.25
N PHE A 354 19.53 9.42 -23.82
CA PHE A 354 20.73 10.02 -24.39
C PHE A 354 21.89 9.97 -23.41
N GLN A 355 23.06 9.67 -23.91
CA GLN A 355 24.28 9.76 -23.12
C GLN A 355 24.62 11.24 -22.79
N PRO A 356 25.42 11.48 -21.74
CA PRO A 356 25.96 12.79 -21.45
C PRO A 356 26.62 13.44 -22.69
N PRO A 357 26.72 14.77 -22.72
CA PRO A 357 27.36 15.48 -23.83
C PRO A 357 28.76 14.95 -24.10
N SER A 358 29.13 14.90 -25.37
CA SER A 358 30.49 14.53 -25.76
C SER A 358 31.49 15.59 -25.30
N TYR A 359 32.59 15.12 -24.76
CA TYR A 359 33.72 16.03 -24.45
C TYR A 359 34.49 16.35 -25.71
N GLU A 360 34.70 17.61 -25.97
CA GLU A 360 35.66 18.05 -26.98
C GLU A 360 37.04 18.17 -26.34
N LEU A 361 37.95 17.33 -26.77
CA LEU A 361 39.35 17.49 -26.41
C LEU A 361 39.99 18.37 -27.49
N THR A 362 40.46 19.56 -27.07
CA THR A 362 41.29 20.40 -27.90
C THR A 362 42.69 19.82 -27.85
N GLU A 363 43.16 19.17 -28.87
CA GLU A 363 44.59 18.83 -29.03
C GLU A 363 45.28 20.00 -29.71
N GLU A 364 46.33 20.54 -29.06
CA GLU A 364 47.21 21.46 -29.70
C GLU A 364 47.96 20.73 -30.82
N GLY A 365 47.71 21.12 -32.04
CA GLY A 365 48.46 20.60 -33.17
C GLY A 365 49.94 21.05 -33.11
N THR A 366 50.81 20.30 -33.78
CA THR A 366 52.27 20.56 -33.86
C THR A 366 52.64 21.86 -34.55
N SER A 367 51.66 22.63 -35.03
CA SER A 367 51.84 24.00 -35.50
C SER A 367 50.80 24.90 -34.86
N ALA A 368 51.20 26.09 -34.41
CA ALA A 368 50.39 27.09 -33.71
C ALA A 368 49.11 27.59 -34.47
N SER A 369 48.76 26.98 -35.57
CA SER A 369 47.61 27.32 -36.40
C SER A 369 46.55 26.22 -36.52
N GLU A 370 46.78 25.04 -35.90
CA GLU A 370 45.85 23.89 -36.04
C GLU A 370 45.43 23.35 -34.67
N SER A 371 44.32 23.88 -34.18
CA SER A 371 43.60 23.22 -33.08
C SER A 371 42.67 22.18 -33.67
N PHE A 372 42.86 20.92 -33.32
CA PHE A 372 41.94 19.87 -33.68
C PHE A 372 41.00 19.66 -32.48
N VAL A 373 39.71 19.83 -32.71
CA VAL A 373 38.72 19.40 -31.76
C VAL A 373 38.41 17.93 -32.01
N ARG A 374 38.89 17.07 -31.11
CA ARG A 374 38.63 15.64 -31.16
C ARG A 374 37.41 15.34 -30.32
N ARG A 375 36.33 14.97 -30.97
CA ARG A 375 35.11 14.56 -30.34
C ARG A 375 35.23 13.12 -29.84
N ARG A 376 35.02 12.91 -28.54
CA ARG A 376 34.80 11.61 -27.96
C ARG A 376 33.31 11.38 -27.89
N SER A 377 32.72 10.74 -28.87
CA SER A 377 31.35 10.25 -28.84
C SER A 377 31.32 8.97 -28.01
N ASN A 378 30.73 9.02 -26.82
CA ASN A 378 30.40 7.81 -26.09
C ASN A 378 29.09 7.27 -26.69
N VAL A 379 29.19 6.30 -27.56
CA VAL A 379 28.06 5.57 -28.09
C VAL A 379 27.83 4.39 -27.19
N VAL A 380 26.69 4.32 -26.53
CA VAL A 380 26.28 3.15 -25.75
C VAL A 380 25.30 2.35 -26.57
N THR A 381 25.49 1.05 -26.54
CA THR A 381 24.61 0.10 -27.23
C THR A 381 23.59 -0.45 -26.25
N TYR A 382 22.32 -0.16 -26.48
CA TYR A 382 21.21 -0.82 -25.83
C TYR A 382 20.61 -1.83 -26.80
N ASP A 383 20.59 -3.09 -26.47
CA ASP A 383 20.08 -4.19 -27.31
C ASP A 383 20.53 -4.12 -28.78
N GLY A 384 21.75 -3.72 -29.00
CA GLY A 384 22.31 -3.56 -30.35
C GLY A 384 22.02 -2.22 -31.03
N THR A 385 21.30 -1.30 -30.37
CA THR A 385 21.01 0.03 -30.89
C THR A 385 22.01 1.04 -30.33
N ASN A 386 22.65 1.82 -31.22
CA ASN A 386 23.53 2.91 -30.81
C ASN A 386 22.70 4.10 -30.33
N ILE A 387 23.01 4.62 -29.16
CA ILE A 387 22.39 5.83 -28.60
C ILE A 387 23.35 7.00 -28.81
N ALA A 388 22.85 8.06 -29.43
CA ALA A 388 23.60 9.29 -29.62
C ALA A 388 23.80 10.04 -28.28
N THR A 389 24.82 10.90 -28.22
CA THR A 389 24.92 11.88 -27.15
C THR A 389 23.82 12.94 -27.28
N ILE A 390 23.41 13.52 -26.14
CA ILE A 390 22.30 14.49 -26.15
C ILE A 390 22.61 15.72 -26.98
N ASP A 391 23.87 16.18 -26.99
CA ASP A 391 24.28 17.33 -27.77
C ASP A 391 24.35 17.05 -29.28
N ASP A 392 24.68 15.81 -29.71
CA ASP A 392 24.57 15.38 -31.11
C ASP A 392 23.12 15.40 -31.59
N TYR A 393 22.22 14.88 -30.75
CA TYR A 393 20.79 14.93 -31.04
C TYR A 393 20.30 16.38 -31.17
N MET A 394 20.64 17.23 -30.22
CA MET A 394 20.22 18.62 -30.21
C MET A 394 20.74 19.43 -31.41
N ARG A 395 21.98 19.17 -31.84
CA ARG A 395 22.52 19.76 -33.06
C ARG A 395 21.74 19.34 -34.31
N THR A 396 21.42 18.06 -34.43
CA THR A 396 20.61 17.53 -35.55
C THR A 396 19.21 18.11 -35.51
N TRP A 397 18.60 18.18 -34.34
CA TRP A 397 17.28 18.79 -34.15
C TRP A 397 17.26 20.26 -34.56
N LEU A 398 18.30 21.05 -34.20
CA LEU A 398 18.43 22.44 -34.67
C LEU A 398 18.51 22.56 -36.18
N MET A 399 19.24 21.64 -36.83
CA MET A 399 19.31 21.62 -38.32
C MET A 399 17.95 21.39 -38.97
N GLU A 400 17.08 20.65 -38.33
CA GLU A 400 15.73 20.36 -38.83
C GLU A 400 14.74 21.48 -38.55
N THR A 401 14.81 22.07 -37.34
CA THR A 401 13.77 22.96 -36.82
C THR A 401 14.08 24.44 -36.93
N ASN A 402 15.36 24.84 -36.92
CA ASN A 402 15.77 26.24 -36.98
C ASN A 402 16.43 26.62 -38.32
N LYS A 403 15.66 27.35 -39.14
CA LYS A 403 16.14 27.75 -40.47
C LYS A 403 17.37 28.64 -40.39
N ASP A 404 17.40 29.63 -39.51
CA ASP A 404 18.46 30.59 -39.42
C ASP A 404 19.78 29.94 -38.94
N PHE A 405 19.68 28.98 -38.03
CA PHE A 405 20.80 28.11 -37.63
C PHE A 405 21.32 27.28 -38.80
N ARG A 406 20.45 26.65 -39.57
CA ARG A 406 20.83 25.86 -40.73
C ARG A 406 21.51 26.72 -41.79
N ASP A 407 21.01 27.92 -42.03
CA ASP A 407 21.60 28.87 -42.98
C ASP A 407 23.00 29.32 -42.50
N TRP A 408 23.16 29.56 -41.22
CA TRP A 408 24.47 29.88 -40.62
C TRP A 408 25.46 28.71 -40.80
N VAL A 409 25.07 27.47 -40.45
CA VAL A 409 25.90 26.27 -40.57
C VAL A 409 26.36 26.10 -42.04
N ASN A 410 25.47 26.22 -43.00
CA ASN A 410 25.78 26.12 -44.42
C ASN A 410 26.73 27.20 -44.87
N LYS A 411 26.57 28.44 -44.40
CA LYS A 411 27.36 29.59 -44.82
C LYS A 411 28.76 29.64 -44.20
N TYR A 412 28.85 29.29 -42.91
CA TYR A 412 30.06 29.51 -42.14
C TYR A 412 30.77 28.24 -41.63
N ALA A 413 30.06 27.12 -41.56
CA ALA A 413 30.56 25.88 -41.04
C ALA A 413 30.63 24.74 -42.08
N ALA A 414 30.57 25.08 -43.35
CA ALA A 414 30.62 24.13 -44.47
C ALA A 414 29.58 22.98 -44.36
N GLY A 415 28.45 23.25 -43.74
CA GLY A 415 27.40 22.25 -43.51
C GLY A 415 27.66 21.31 -42.33
N GLU A 416 28.74 21.52 -41.56
CA GLU A 416 29.11 20.62 -40.49
C GLU A 416 28.70 21.14 -39.09
N VAL A 417 27.69 20.52 -38.48
CA VAL A 417 27.18 20.85 -37.14
C VAL A 417 28.16 20.58 -36.00
N LYS A 418 29.20 19.78 -36.24
CA LYS A 418 30.25 19.47 -35.26
C LYS A 418 30.97 20.73 -34.73
N HIS A 419 30.91 21.85 -35.46
CA HIS A 419 31.48 23.11 -35.05
C HIS A 419 30.63 23.90 -34.06
N VAL A 420 29.52 23.32 -33.62
CA VAL A 420 28.65 23.93 -32.60
C VAL A 420 28.74 23.10 -31.32
N VAL A 421 29.14 23.79 -30.24
CA VAL A 421 29.28 23.20 -28.91
C VAL A 421 28.09 23.63 -28.07
N ILE A 422 27.35 22.64 -27.55
CA ILE A 422 26.22 22.85 -26.66
C ILE A 422 26.67 22.40 -25.26
N THR A 423 26.56 23.31 -24.30
CA THR A 423 26.87 23.02 -22.89
C THR A 423 25.59 22.91 -22.12
N LEU A 424 25.43 21.83 -21.37
CA LEU A 424 24.31 21.61 -20.48
C LEU A 424 24.71 21.86 -19.04
N THR A 425 23.77 22.38 -18.27
CA THR A 425 23.80 22.33 -16.82
C THR A 425 22.58 21.54 -16.35
N HIS A 426 22.73 20.85 -15.24
CA HIS A 426 21.65 20.08 -14.64
C HIS A 426 21.60 20.28 -13.14
N ASP A 427 20.44 20.03 -12.58
CA ASP A 427 20.20 19.99 -11.14
C ASP A 427 19.67 18.60 -10.78
N ALA A 428 20.49 17.81 -10.12
CA ALA A 428 20.12 16.45 -9.70
C ALA A 428 18.97 16.43 -8.68
N SER A 429 18.73 17.52 -7.97
CA SER A 429 17.64 17.60 -6.98
C SER A 429 16.27 17.78 -7.63
N THR A 430 16.22 18.37 -8.81
CA THR A 430 14.99 18.59 -9.59
C THR A 430 14.90 17.66 -10.80
N GLY A 431 16.01 17.03 -11.19
CA GLY A 431 16.09 16.23 -12.40
C GLY A 431 15.95 17.07 -13.69
N ILE A 432 16.09 18.38 -13.59
CA ILE A 432 15.98 19.30 -14.74
C ILE A 432 17.35 19.56 -15.32
N ALA A 433 17.47 19.50 -16.63
CA ALA A 433 18.64 19.99 -17.36
C ALA A 433 18.28 21.15 -18.26
N THR A 434 19.24 22.04 -18.46
CA THR A 434 19.07 23.24 -19.32
C THR A 434 20.30 23.47 -20.17
N VAL A 435 20.12 24.10 -21.33
CA VAL A 435 21.22 24.58 -22.14
C VAL A 435 21.77 25.86 -21.52
N SER A 436 22.98 25.81 -21.01
CA SER A 436 23.66 26.97 -20.40
C SER A 436 24.41 27.82 -21.41
N SER A 437 24.96 27.21 -22.45
CA SER A 437 25.60 27.94 -23.53
C SER A 437 25.55 27.17 -24.84
N VAL A 438 25.58 27.95 -25.95
CA VAL A 438 25.79 27.43 -27.29
C VAL A 438 26.87 28.30 -27.94
N THR A 439 27.98 27.67 -28.28
CA THR A 439 29.14 28.36 -28.86
C THR A 439 29.53 27.73 -30.19
N GLN A 440 30.31 28.39 -31.00
CA GLN A 440 30.81 27.89 -32.26
C GLN A 440 32.34 27.84 -32.27
N THR A 441 32.90 26.81 -32.87
CA THR A 441 34.33 26.61 -33.07
C THR A 441 34.72 26.72 -34.55
N ALA A 442 33.77 27.06 -35.42
CA ALA A 442 34.07 27.31 -36.83
C ALA A 442 35.02 28.49 -36.99
N ARG A 443 36.02 28.34 -37.85
CA ARG A 443 36.93 29.44 -38.20
C ARG A 443 36.22 30.51 -39.01
N THR A 444 35.45 31.36 -38.34
CA THR A 444 34.75 32.44 -38.99
C THR A 444 35.42 33.74 -38.66
N SER A 445 35.61 34.61 -39.66
CA SER A 445 36.04 35.98 -39.43
C SER A 445 34.83 36.91 -39.26
N GLY A 446 34.89 37.79 -38.27
CA GLY A 446 33.97 38.92 -38.11
C GLY A 446 32.48 38.61 -38.12
N ASP A 447 31.89 38.66 -39.28
CA ASP A 447 30.42 38.54 -39.47
C ASP A 447 29.84 37.22 -39.03
N GLY A 448 30.56 36.11 -39.18
CA GLY A 448 30.09 34.80 -38.75
C GLY A 448 29.90 34.64 -37.26
N VAL A 449 30.72 35.31 -36.45
CA VAL A 449 30.59 35.30 -34.98
C VAL A 449 29.39 36.14 -34.56
N THR A 450 29.22 37.30 -35.16
CA THR A 450 28.07 38.19 -34.88
C THR A 450 26.75 37.57 -35.33
N ASP A 451 26.72 36.97 -36.51
CA ASP A 451 25.55 36.27 -37.03
C ASP A 451 25.16 35.08 -36.13
N PHE A 452 26.14 34.31 -35.62
CA PHE A 452 25.86 33.22 -34.69
C PHE A 452 25.28 33.73 -33.36
N ALA A 453 25.83 34.76 -32.79
CA ALA A 453 25.33 35.34 -31.54
C ALA A 453 23.87 35.83 -31.68
N SER A 454 23.51 36.33 -32.88
CA SER A 454 22.17 36.82 -33.15
C SER A 454 21.12 35.72 -33.22
N LEU A 455 21.51 34.44 -33.39
CA LEU A 455 20.58 33.28 -33.40
C LEU A 455 19.92 33.04 -32.06
N ASN A 456 20.49 33.54 -30.98
CA ASN A 456 19.96 33.41 -29.62
C ASN A 456 19.54 31.97 -29.25
N LEU A 457 20.40 31.01 -29.54
CA LEU A 457 20.08 29.57 -29.48
C LEU A 457 19.78 29.06 -28.08
N VAL A 458 20.34 29.66 -27.04
CA VAL A 458 20.01 29.31 -25.65
C VAL A 458 18.53 29.56 -25.38
N SER A 459 18.02 30.73 -25.74
CA SER A 459 16.58 31.03 -25.62
C SER A 459 15.72 30.15 -26.54
N TYR A 460 16.22 29.81 -27.73
CA TYR A 460 15.50 28.88 -28.62
C TYR A 460 15.33 27.53 -27.99
N PHE A 461 16.37 26.95 -27.38
CA PHE A 461 16.26 25.70 -26.66
C PHE A 461 15.30 25.81 -25.48
N ALA A 462 15.42 26.83 -24.66
CA ALA A 462 14.57 27.01 -23.48
C ALA A 462 13.07 27.08 -23.81
N ASN A 463 12.72 27.57 -25.01
CA ASN A 463 11.33 27.70 -25.44
C ASN A 463 10.78 26.45 -26.18
N ASN A 464 11.63 25.55 -26.61
CA ASN A 464 11.21 24.46 -27.53
C ASN A 464 11.57 23.06 -27.03
N ILE A 465 12.46 22.93 -26.06
CA ILE A 465 12.92 21.64 -25.53
C ILE A 465 12.86 21.66 -24.01
N SER A 466 12.32 20.64 -23.39
CA SER A 466 12.59 20.33 -21.98
C SER A 466 13.47 19.08 -21.88
N LEU A 467 14.46 19.18 -21.02
CA LEU A 467 15.45 18.14 -20.78
C LEU A 467 15.31 17.63 -19.37
N ARG A 468 15.44 16.31 -19.20
CA ARG A 468 15.54 15.67 -17.88
C ARG A 468 16.91 15.05 -17.73
N PHE A 469 17.44 15.10 -16.52
CA PHE A 469 18.71 14.51 -16.12
C PHE A 469 18.50 13.43 -15.08
N TYR A 470 19.08 12.27 -15.31
CA TYR A 470 18.98 11.10 -14.43
C TYR A 470 20.37 10.80 -13.87
N ALA A 471 20.56 11.12 -12.59
CA ALA A 471 21.80 10.88 -11.89
C ALA A 471 21.97 9.39 -11.57
N ASP A 472 23.17 8.86 -11.75
CA ASP A 472 23.52 7.46 -11.49
C ASP A 472 22.55 6.45 -12.15
N GLY A 473 21.87 6.85 -13.20
CA GLY A 473 20.90 6.02 -13.93
C GLY A 473 19.59 5.74 -13.20
N TYR A 474 19.31 6.36 -12.07
CA TYR A 474 18.09 6.07 -11.30
C TYR A 474 16.84 6.68 -11.93
N CYS A 475 15.81 5.84 -12.03
CA CYS A 475 14.45 6.20 -12.41
C CYS A 475 13.49 5.82 -11.28
N TYR A 476 12.60 6.73 -10.94
CA TYR A 476 11.65 6.56 -9.85
C TYR A 476 10.23 6.48 -10.40
N TYR A 477 9.47 5.57 -9.81
CA TYR A 477 8.08 5.33 -10.16
C TYR A 477 7.28 5.29 -8.88
N ARG A 478 6.04 5.75 -8.92
CA ARG A 478 5.14 5.66 -7.79
C ARG A 478 3.93 4.81 -8.16
N VAL A 479 3.63 3.83 -7.33
CA VAL A 479 2.50 2.91 -7.48
C VAL A 479 1.57 3.12 -6.30
N LEU A 480 0.37 3.61 -6.56
CA LEU A 480 -0.67 3.69 -5.56
C LEU A 480 -1.15 2.29 -5.20
N ILE A 481 -1.34 2.05 -3.91
CA ILE A 481 -1.78 0.76 -3.41
C ILE A 481 -3.30 0.70 -3.52
N ARG A 482 -3.79 -0.03 -4.52
CA ARG A 482 -5.22 -0.23 -4.73
C ARG A 482 -5.73 -1.24 -3.72
N HIS A 483 -6.76 -0.89 -2.94
CA HIS A 483 -7.32 -1.80 -1.94
C HIS A 483 -8.54 -2.56 -2.45
N PHE A 484 -9.45 -1.91 -3.18
CA PHE A 484 -10.58 -2.58 -3.80
C PHE A 484 -10.45 -2.55 -5.32
N ASP A 485 -10.83 -3.67 -5.95
CA ASP A 485 -10.86 -3.76 -7.40
C ASP A 485 -12.14 -3.12 -7.93
N ASP A 486 -11.96 -1.93 -8.50
CA ASP A 486 -12.98 -1.30 -9.33
C ASP A 486 -12.72 -1.65 -10.79
N THR A 487 -13.74 -1.68 -11.61
CA THR A 487 -13.54 -1.75 -13.04
C THR A 487 -12.56 -0.65 -13.47
N PRO A 488 -11.47 -0.97 -14.19
CA PRO A 488 -10.36 -0.04 -14.46
C PRO A 488 -10.76 1.26 -15.17
N THR A 489 -11.98 1.32 -15.67
CA THR A 489 -12.51 2.46 -16.44
C THR A 489 -13.35 3.42 -15.60
N GLN A 490 -13.61 3.10 -14.33
CA GLN A 490 -14.41 3.97 -13.48
C GLN A 490 -13.49 4.85 -12.64
N THR A 491 -13.69 6.15 -12.74
CA THR A 491 -13.07 7.16 -11.89
C THR A 491 -14.17 7.92 -11.15
N PRO A 492 -13.93 8.40 -9.92
CA PRO A 492 -14.88 9.25 -9.20
C PRO A 492 -15.04 10.62 -9.88
N TRP A 493 -14.16 10.97 -10.78
CA TRP A 493 -14.08 12.25 -11.45
C TRP A 493 -14.84 12.22 -12.77
N SER A 494 -15.49 13.31 -13.13
CA SER A 494 -16.04 13.43 -14.49
C SER A 494 -14.89 13.42 -15.52
N SER A 495 -15.13 12.85 -16.68
CA SER A 495 -14.12 12.76 -17.74
C SER A 495 -13.58 14.13 -18.20
N ALA A 496 -14.36 15.19 -18.02
CA ALA A 496 -13.94 16.56 -18.32
C ALA A 496 -12.98 17.13 -17.27
N GLU A 497 -13.08 16.70 -16.03
CA GLU A 497 -12.28 17.20 -14.92
C GLU A 497 -10.97 16.44 -14.74
N SER A 498 -10.97 15.15 -15.01
CA SER A 498 -9.76 14.31 -14.94
C SER A 498 -8.71 14.67 -16.00
N MET A 499 -9.12 15.30 -17.11
CA MET A 499 -8.26 15.58 -18.26
C MET A 499 -7.70 17.01 -18.30
N THR A 500 -8.25 17.94 -17.55
CA THR A 500 -7.94 19.37 -17.76
C THR A 500 -6.97 19.97 -16.74
N GLY A 501 -6.46 19.20 -15.80
CA GLY A 501 -5.44 19.70 -14.85
C GLY A 501 -5.90 20.92 -14.02
N ASN A 502 -7.20 21.05 -13.77
CA ASN A 502 -7.72 22.13 -12.97
C ASN A 502 -7.51 21.83 -11.49
N THR A 503 -6.45 22.40 -10.95
CA THR A 503 -5.89 22.13 -9.62
C THR A 503 -6.64 22.82 -8.47
N THR A 504 -7.73 23.54 -8.71
CA THR A 504 -8.28 24.47 -7.72
C THR A 504 -9.55 24.00 -7.01
N ALA A 505 -10.19 22.97 -7.46
CA ALA A 505 -11.27 22.31 -6.71
C ALA A 505 -11.41 20.88 -7.22
N GLN A 506 -11.29 19.93 -6.35
CA GLN A 506 -11.72 18.59 -6.63
C GLN A 506 -13.25 18.63 -6.73
N VAL A 507 -13.73 18.57 -7.95
CA VAL A 507 -15.17 18.53 -8.19
C VAL A 507 -15.54 17.07 -8.41
N TYR A 508 -16.10 16.48 -7.39
CA TYR A 508 -16.65 15.15 -7.44
C TYR A 508 -17.88 15.11 -8.35
N SER A 509 -18.11 13.97 -8.97
CA SER A 509 -19.30 13.77 -9.84
C SER A 509 -20.60 13.55 -9.07
N GLY A 510 -20.57 13.62 -7.73
CA GLY A 510 -21.69 13.32 -6.84
C GLY A 510 -21.86 11.82 -6.54
N ASN A 511 -20.85 11.00 -6.87
CA ASN A 511 -20.85 9.54 -6.67
C ASN A 511 -19.58 9.04 -6.00
N GLU A 512 -18.82 9.92 -5.41
CA GLU A 512 -17.47 9.75 -4.85
C GLU A 512 -17.42 8.67 -3.79
N ALA A 513 -18.42 8.67 -2.95
CA ALA A 513 -18.52 7.73 -1.85
C ALA A 513 -18.53 6.26 -2.32
N SER A 514 -18.94 6.00 -3.56
CA SER A 514 -18.91 4.65 -4.13
C SER A 514 -17.50 4.17 -4.47
N TYR A 515 -16.54 5.08 -4.49
CA TYR A 515 -15.12 4.80 -4.76
C TYR A 515 -14.24 4.85 -3.51
N LEU A 516 -14.80 5.21 -2.38
CA LEU A 516 -14.08 5.22 -1.11
C LEU A 516 -13.48 3.84 -0.84
N GLY A 517 -12.20 3.81 -0.50
CA GLY A 517 -11.45 2.57 -0.28
C GLY A 517 -10.86 1.95 -1.54
N ARG A 518 -10.95 2.60 -2.71
CA ARG A 518 -10.26 2.15 -3.91
C ARG A 518 -8.74 2.11 -3.71
N TYR A 519 -8.18 3.11 -3.07
CA TYR A 519 -6.81 3.15 -2.58
C TYR A 519 -6.80 3.20 -1.06
N GLY A 520 -5.71 2.78 -0.47
CA GLY A 520 -5.47 2.82 0.97
C GLY A 520 -4.84 1.55 1.51
N MET A 521 -4.49 1.60 2.79
CA MET A 521 -3.86 0.49 3.50
C MET A 521 -4.74 0.10 4.67
N VAL A 522 -5.15 -1.15 4.72
CA VAL A 522 -5.94 -1.69 5.82
C VAL A 522 -5.11 -2.69 6.60
N ARG A 523 -5.14 -2.60 7.94
CA ARG A 523 -4.41 -3.52 8.81
C ARG A 523 -4.81 -4.98 8.55
N ASN A 524 -3.90 -5.87 8.86
CA ASN A 524 -4.05 -7.32 8.70
C ASN A 524 -4.24 -7.76 7.25
N ASN A 525 -3.82 -6.95 6.26
CA ASN A 525 -3.77 -7.33 4.86
C ASN A 525 -2.32 -7.37 4.36
N TRP A 526 -2.07 -8.25 3.42
CA TRP A 526 -0.81 -8.34 2.70
C TRP A 526 -1.01 -7.89 1.25
N TYR A 527 -0.36 -6.80 0.89
CA TYR A 527 -0.36 -6.21 -0.44
C TYR A 527 0.87 -6.71 -1.21
N ASN A 528 0.65 -7.65 -2.13
CA ASN A 528 1.70 -8.21 -2.96
C ASN A 528 1.64 -7.58 -4.35
N ILE A 529 2.58 -6.70 -4.65
CA ILE A 529 2.62 -5.91 -5.86
C ILE A 529 3.54 -6.59 -6.87
N SER A 530 3.02 -6.94 -8.05
CA SER A 530 3.80 -7.47 -9.16
C SER A 530 3.91 -6.43 -10.27
N ILE A 531 5.11 -6.02 -10.62
CA ILE A 531 5.38 -5.11 -11.74
C ILE A 531 5.42 -5.93 -13.01
N ASN A 532 4.45 -5.73 -13.90
CA ASN A 532 4.28 -6.52 -15.13
C ASN A 532 4.99 -5.92 -16.34
N SER A 533 5.08 -4.60 -16.39
CA SER A 533 5.80 -3.90 -17.47
C SER A 533 6.20 -2.50 -17.05
N VAL A 534 7.27 -2.02 -17.67
CA VAL A 534 7.70 -0.62 -17.62
C VAL A 534 7.44 -0.03 -18.99
N THR A 535 6.55 0.96 -19.06
CA THR A 535 6.12 1.54 -20.35
C THR A 535 6.86 2.82 -20.70
N HIS A 536 7.43 3.50 -19.71
CA HIS A 536 8.13 4.77 -19.85
C HIS A 536 9.33 4.83 -18.92
N VAL A 537 10.29 5.67 -19.22
CA VAL A 537 11.33 6.07 -18.27
C VAL A 537 10.65 6.86 -17.16
N GLY A 538 10.83 6.44 -15.93
CA GLY A 538 10.21 7.07 -14.77
C GLY A 538 10.67 8.50 -14.50
N SER A 539 10.37 9.01 -13.33
CA SER A 539 10.85 10.32 -12.90
C SER A 539 12.35 10.29 -12.57
N PRO A 540 13.11 11.36 -12.87
CA PRO A 540 14.52 11.47 -12.45
C PRO A 540 14.68 11.69 -10.94
N ILE A 541 13.63 12.08 -10.26
CA ILE A 541 13.59 12.28 -8.80
C ILE A 541 12.37 11.56 -8.23
N ILE A 542 12.34 11.40 -6.92
CA ILE A 542 11.14 10.90 -6.24
C ILE A 542 9.98 11.85 -6.54
N PRO A 543 8.88 11.36 -7.16
CA PRO A 543 7.74 12.21 -7.48
C PRO A 543 7.17 12.86 -6.22
N PRO A 544 7.00 14.19 -6.20
CA PRO A 544 6.43 14.87 -5.05
C PRO A 544 4.98 14.47 -4.83
N LEU A 545 4.52 14.57 -3.60
CA LEU A 545 3.11 14.48 -3.25
C LEU A 545 2.37 15.75 -3.71
N THR A 546 1.14 15.58 -4.14
CA THR A 546 0.26 16.66 -4.58
C THR A 546 -1.10 16.55 -3.90
N THR A 547 -1.84 17.66 -3.85
CA THR A 547 -3.24 17.69 -3.39
C THR A 547 -4.23 17.28 -4.50
N ASP A 548 -3.73 16.74 -5.60
CA ASP A 548 -4.58 16.25 -6.69
C ASP A 548 -5.33 14.98 -6.25
N ALA A 549 -6.37 14.66 -6.98
CA ALA A 549 -7.09 13.41 -6.79
C ALA A 549 -6.16 12.20 -6.94
N ASP A 550 -6.38 11.19 -6.13
CA ASP A 550 -5.54 9.98 -6.08
C ASP A 550 -5.45 9.24 -7.42
N ASP A 551 -6.50 9.29 -8.24
CA ASP A 551 -6.52 8.64 -9.56
C ASP A 551 -5.85 9.42 -10.70
N LYS A 552 -5.42 10.66 -10.44
CA LYS A 552 -4.64 11.47 -11.41
C LYS A 552 -3.16 11.15 -11.39
N VAL A 553 -2.69 10.38 -10.43
CA VAL A 553 -1.27 10.00 -10.36
C VAL A 553 -0.86 9.24 -11.61
N GLU A 554 0.12 9.78 -12.32
CA GLU A 554 0.63 9.19 -13.55
C GLU A 554 1.28 7.84 -13.27
N GLN A 555 0.70 6.78 -13.80
CA GLN A 555 1.22 5.42 -13.65
C GLN A 555 2.11 5.07 -14.85
N LEU A 556 3.41 5.25 -14.68
CA LEU A 556 4.41 4.90 -15.69
C LEU A 556 4.82 3.42 -15.64
N LEU A 557 4.31 2.69 -14.66
CA LEU A 557 4.43 1.25 -14.52
C LEU A 557 3.06 0.60 -14.67
N ASN A 558 3.02 -0.54 -15.33
CA ASN A 558 1.87 -1.42 -15.25
C ASN A 558 2.14 -2.44 -14.13
N ALA A 559 1.39 -2.35 -13.06
CA ALA A 559 1.51 -3.21 -11.90
C ALA A 559 0.19 -3.94 -11.66
N THR A 560 0.26 -5.21 -11.34
CA THR A 560 -0.84 -5.96 -10.78
C THR A 560 -0.66 -6.01 -9.27
N LEU A 561 -1.69 -5.63 -8.55
CA LEU A 561 -1.74 -5.72 -7.11
C LEU A 561 -2.58 -6.91 -6.70
N GLN A 562 -2.02 -7.75 -5.87
CA GLN A 562 -2.69 -8.84 -5.23
C GLN A 562 -2.83 -8.53 -3.74
N ILE A 563 -4.08 -8.42 -3.28
CA ILE A 563 -4.36 -8.23 -1.86
C ILE A 563 -4.74 -9.59 -1.30
N SER A 564 -3.99 -9.97 -0.29
CA SER A 564 -4.30 -11.15 0.50
C SER A 564 -4.64 -10.67 1.90
N GLY A 565 -5.63 -11.26 2.54
CA GLY A 565 -5.59 -11.28 3.99
C GLY A 565 -4.18 -11.72 4.37
N TRP A 566 -3.57 -11.21 5.41
CA TRP A 566 -2.16 -11.54 5.79
C TRP A 566 -1.96 -13.05 6.05
N GLU A 567 -2.78 -13.81 5.50
CA GLU A 567 -2.88 -15.25 5.49
C GLU A 567 -2.78 -15.83 4.07
N GLY A 568 -2.30 -15.03 3.13
CA GLY A 568 -1.96 -15.48 1.80
C GLY A 568 -3.16 -15.84 0.93
N HIS A 569 -3.66 -14.89 0.16
CA HIS A 569 -4.53 -15.17 -0.98
C HIS A 569 -3.85 -14.67 -2.24
N ASP A 570 -3.56 -15.60 -3.14
CA ASP A 570 -3.22 -15.29 -4.51
C ASP A 570 -4.52 -15.08 -5.31
N GLN A 571 -4.84 -13.85 -5.64
CA GLN A 571 -5.77 -13.51 -6.70
C GLN A 571 -5.00 -13.11 -7.93
N ASP A 572 -5.07 -13.93 -8.98
CA ASP A 572 -4.79 -13.46 -10.34
C ASP A 572 -5.95 -12.56 -10.75
N LEU A 573 -5.68 -11.27 -10.93
CA LEU A 573 -6.58 -10.30 -11.53
C LEU A 573 -6.26 -10.15 -13.02
#